data_de0d7a8787902403c193f6d9c7af2b79
#
_entry.id   de0d7a8787902403c193f6d9c7af2b79
#
_cell.length_a   1.000
_cell.length_b   1.000
_cell.length_c   1.000
_cell.angle_alpha   90.00
_cell.angle_beta   90.00
_cell.angle_gamma   90.00
#
_symmetry.space_group_name_H-M   'P 1'
#
loop_
_entity.id
_entity.type
_entity.pdbx_description
1 polymer ?
#
loop_
_entity_poly.entity_id
_entity_poly.type
_entity_poly.pdbx_seq_one_letter_code
_entity_poly.pdbx_strand_id
1 'polypeptide(L)' 'MNERKLLCGWKAITAYTRVSRLLMIRYAYPVHDCDRATHHGYGVCAYTDELDAHREAIKHGKA' A
#
# COMPACT_ATOMS: atom_id res chain seq x y z
N MET A 1 5.34 -17.96 7.88
CA MET A 1 5.04 -17.67 6.48
C MET A 1 4.06 -16.52 6.40
N ASN A 2 4.36 -15.52 5.62
CA ASN A 2 3.52 -14.33 5.54
C ASN A 2 2.42 -14.50 4.51
N GLU A 3 1.22 -14.23 4.93
CA GLU A 3 0.09 -14.24 4.02
C GLU A 3 -0.05 -12.89 3.36
N ARG A 4 -0.15 -12.92 2.04
CA ARG A 4 -0.37 -11.72 1.26
C ARG A 4 -1.85 -11.33 1.34
N LYS A 5 -2.12 -10.10 1.69
CA LYS A 5 -3.48 -9.57 1.71
C LYS A 5 -3.58 -8.37 0.80
N LEU A 6 -4.72 -8.24 0.16
CA LEU A 6 -5.01 -7.08 -0.67
C LEU A 6 -5.77 -6.05 0.15
N LEU A 7 -5.20 -4.85 0.25
CA LEU A 7 -5.84 -3.73 0.94
C LEU A 7 -6.44 -2.80 -0.11
N CYS A 8 -7.71 -2.52 0.00
CA CYS A 8 -8.40 -1.67 -0.97
C CYS A 8 -8.73 -0.31 -0.36
N GLY A 9 -8.39 0.74 -1.08
CA GLY A 9 -8.64 2.12 -0.65
C GLY A 9 -7.55 2.65 0.26
N TRP A 10 -7.37 3.98 0.21
CA TRP A 10 -6.34 4.63 1.01
C TRP A 10 -6.53 4.42 2.51
N LYS A 11 -7.77 4.35 2.96
CA LYS A 11 -8.04 4.15 4.37
C LYS A 11 -7.44 2.85 4.89
N ALA A 12 -7.63 1.76 4.15
CA ALA A 12 -7.09 0.46 4.55
C ALA A 12 -5.56 0.45 4.47
N ILE A 13 -5.01 1.03 3.40
CA ILE A 13 -3.58 1.06 3.17
C ILE A 13 -2.88 1.89 4.24
N THR A 14 -3.38 3.10 4.52
CA THR A 14 -2.76 3.96 5.52
C THR A 14 -2.92 3.40 6.93
N ALA A 15 -4.04 2.73 7.21
CA ALA A 15 -4.23 2.08 8.50
C ALA A 15 -3.24 0.95 8.71
N TYR A 16 -2.96 0.19 7.66
CA TYR A 16 -1.99 -0.92 7.75
C TYR A 16 -0.57 -0.40 7.92
N THR A 17 -0.17 0.58 7.11
CA THR A 17 1.19 1.10 7.13
C THR A 17 1.43 2.14 8.21
N ARG A 18 0.36 2.75 8.69
CA ARG A 18 0.42 3.89 9.62
C ARG A 18 1.19 5.07 9.04
N VAL A 19 1.14 5.19 7.73
CA VAL A 19 1.79 6.26 7.00
C VAL A 19 0.70 7.04 6.30
N SER A 20 0.77 8.36 6.31
CA SER A 20 -0.23 9.19 5.65
C SER A 20 -0.18 9.01 4.14
N ARG A 21 -1.31 9.28 3.48
CA ARG A 21 -1.38 9.17 2.01
C ARG A 21 -0.33 10.04 1.33
N LEU A 22 -0.13 11.25 1.83
CA LEU A 22 0.86 12.17 1.25
C LEU A 22 2.26 11.59 1.31
N LEU A 23 2.62 11.00 2.45
CA LEU A 23 3.93 10.36 2.60
C LEU A 23 4.05 9.12 1.74
N MET A 24 2.98 8.36 1.59
CA MET A 24 3.00 7.18 0.72
C MET A 24 3.26 7.55 -0.73
N ILE A 25 2.66 8.65 -1.19
CA ILE A 25 2.90 9.15 -2.54
C ILE A 25 4.33 9.64 -2.66
N ARG A 26 4.79 10.38 -1.66
CA ARG A 26 6.14 10.93 -1.66
C ARG A 26 7.22 9.87 -1.70
N TYR A 27 7.02 8.77 -0.99
CA TYR A 27 7.98 7.67 -0.96
C TYR A 27 7.71 6.60 -2.00
N ALA A 28 6.76 6.85 -2.89
CA ALA A 28 6.45 5.96 -4.00
C ALA A 28 6.13 4.53 -3.56
N TYR A 29 5.28 4.40 -2.54
CA TYR A 29 4.86 3.07 -2.08
C TYR A 29 4.18 2.30 -3.22
N PRO A 30 4.33 0.97 -3.24
CA PRO A 30 3.79 0.14 -4.33
C PRO A 30 2.28 -0.01 -4.20
N VAL A 31 1.56 0.87 -4.85
CA VAL A 31 0.10 0.80 -4.90
C VAL A 31 -0.32 0.57 -6.34
N HIS A 32 -1.48 -0.06 -6.52
CA HIS A 32 -1.99 -0.42 -7.83
C HIS A 32 -3.37 0.19 -8.04
N ASP A 33 -3.71 0.44 -9.28
CA ASP A 33 -5.04 0.90 -9.61
C ASP A 33 -6.00 -0.28 -9.53
N CYS A 34 -7.15 -0.07 -8.89
CA CYS A 34 -8.16 -1.09 -8.76
C CYS A 34 -9.29 -0.82 -9.75
N ASP A 35 -9.85 -1.90 -10.27
CA ASP A 35 -11.06 -1.82 -11.06
C ASP A 35 -12.22 -1.53 -10.10
N ARG A 36 -12.90 -0.42 -10.33
CA ARG A 36 -14.01 -0.01 -9.48
C ARG A 36 -15.13 -1.03 -9.45
N ALA A 37 -15.37 -1.71 -10.56
CA ALA A 37 -16.42 -2.72 -10.61
C ALA A 37 -16.09 -3.89 -9.70
N THR A 38 -14.80 -4.20 -9.56
CA THR A 38 -14.33 -5.31 -8.73
C THR A 38 -14.17 -4.91 -7.27
N HIS A 39 -13.78 -3.67 -7.01
CA HIS A 39 -13.40 -3.23 -5.67
C HIS A 39 -14.34 -2.18 -5.08
N HIS A 40 -15.59 -2.22 -5.48
CA HIS A 40 -16.63 -1.36 -4.88
C HIS A 40 -16.32 0.12 -4.91
N GLY A 41 -15.70 0.57 -5.98
CA GLY A 41 -15.42 1.99 -6.17
C GLY A 41 -14.09 2.47 -5.63
N TYR A 42 -13.33 1.62 -4.99
CA TYR A 42 -11.99 2.00 -4.56
C TYR A 42 -11.08 2.13 -5.77
N GLY A 43 -10.33 3.24 -5.81
CA GLY A 43 -9.45 3.50 -6.95
C GLY A 43 -8.02 3.03 -6.75
N VAL A 44 -7.68 2.52 -5.57
CA VAL A 44 -6.32 2.12 -5.26
C VAL A 44 -6.33 0.88 -4.38
N CYS A 45 -5.35 0.02 -4.58
CA CYS A 45 -5.15 -1.13 -3.71
C CYS A 45 -3.66 -1.45 -3.61
N ALA A 46 -3.31 -2.23 -2.62
CA ALA A 46 -1.92 -2.61 -2.40
C ALA A 46 -1.87 -3.95 -1.68
N TYR A 47 -0.79 -4.69 -1.91
CA TYR A 47 -0.56 -5.94 -1.21
C TYR A 47 0.32 -5.71 0.02
N THR A 48 0.00 -6.40 1.10
CA THR A 48 0.72 -6.22 2.36
C THR A 48 2.20 -6.59 2.24
N ASP A 49 2.52 -7.65 1.51
CA ASP A 49 3.91 -8.06 1.33
C ASP A 49 4.73 -7.00 0.61
N GLU A 50 4.14 -6.36 -0.39
CA GLU A 50 4.83 -5.29 -1.12
C GLU A 50 5.04 -4.06 -0.24
N LEU A 51 4.03 -3.73 0.57
CA LEU A 51 4.14 -2.60 1.47
C LEU A 51 5.24 -2.84 2.52
N ASP A 52 5.29 -4.03 3.05
CA ASP A 52 6.30 -4.40 4.04
C ASP A 52 7.71 -4.34 3.45
N ALA A 53 7.88 -4.85 2.24
CA ALA A 53 9.18 -4.83 1.58
C ALA A 53 9.64 -3.40 1.31
N HIS A 54 8.71 -2.54 0.87
CA HIS A 54 9.04 -1.15 0.60
C HIS A 54 9.41 -0.41 1.88
N ARG A 55 8.69 -0.67 2.95
CA ARG A 55 8.95 -0.06 4.25
C ARG A 55 10.34 -0.45 4.75
N GLU A 56 10.73 -1.70 4.58
CA GLU A 56 12.07 -2.16 4.96
C GLU A 56 13.13 -1.47 4.13
N ALA A 57 12.89 -1.28 2.85
CA ALA A 57 13.83 -0.60 1.97
C ALA A 57 14.04 0.86 2.42
N ILE A 58 12.96 1.56 2.78
CA ILE A 58 13.04 2.93 3.29
C ILE A 58 13.82 2.96 4.61
N LYS A 59 13.52 2.02 5.49
CA LYS A 59 14.15 1.94 6.79
C LYS A 59 15.65 1.77 6.67
N HIS A 60 16.09 1.06 5.63
CA HIS A 60 17.52 0.86 5.39
C HIS A 60 18.11 1.89 4.43
N GLY A 61 17.37 2.93 4.11
CA GLY A 61 17.86 4.02 3.29
C GLY A 61 18.03 3.71 1.82
N LYS A 62 17.32 2.73 1.31
CA LYS A 62 17.45 2.30 -0.08
C LYS A 62 16.35 2.79 -1.01
N ALA A 63 15.35 3.42 -0.48
CA ALA A 63 14.24 3.88 -1.30
C ALA A 63 14.34 5.35 -1.63
#